data_3c023e02c39d48da9ed1e46d38bcf582
#
_entry.id   3c023e02c39d48da9ed1e46d38bcf582
#
_cell.length_a   1.000
_cell.length_b   1.000
_cell.length_c   1.000
_cell.angle_alpha   90.00
_cell.angle_beta   90.00
_cell.angle_gamma   90.00
#
_symmetry.space_group_name_H-M   'P 1'
#
loop_
_entity.id
_entity.type
_entity.pdbx_description
1 polymer ?
#
loop_
_entity_poly.entity_id
_entity_poly.type
_entity_poly.pdbx_seq_one_letter_code
_entity_poly.pdbx_strand_id
1 'polypeptide(L)'
;MKKYRTFTLLELLCCIVIVSVMLIIAIPSMKVVVDNSRLNSMKSSAILVLDLAEKKYTESILLDENKNITCESVSNLVKTDYKSCSLSFDNNIAKISLIGDGRFKDYKCEGTKNSLSCTK
;
A
#
# COMPACT_ATOMS: atom_id res chain seq x y z
N MET A 1 31.12 -27.00 -39.42
CA MET A 1 30.35 -27.24 -38.26
C MET A 1 29.55 -26.01 -37.82
N LYS A 2 28.33 -25.95 -38.20
CA LYS A 2 27.58 -24.71 -38.08
C LYS A 2 26.21 -24.89 -37.42
N LYS A 3 25.98 -26.03 -36.85
CA LYS A 3 24.69 -26.36 -36.30
C LYS A 3 24.24 -25.46 -35.17
N TYR A 4 25.16 -25.07 -34.33
CA TYR A 4 24.87 -24.29 -33.16
C TYR A 4 24.66 -22.81 -33.45
N ARG A 5 24.90 -22.38 -34.67
CA ARG A 5 24.66 -20.99 -35.09
C ARG A 5 23.34 -20.81 -35.77
N THR A 6 22.76 -21.89 -36.16
CA THR A 6 21.54 -21.80 -36.93
C THR A 6 20.33 -22.03 -36.05
N PHE A 7 19.99 -21.01 -35.37
CA PHE A 7 18.60 -20.93 -34.96
C PHE A 7 17.79 -20.79 -36.23
N THR A 8 17.00 -21.77 -36.51
CA THR A 8 16.11 -21.68 -37.64
C THR A 8 15.07 -20.62 -37.38
N LEU A 9 14.56 -20.02 -38.44
CA LEU A 9 13.48 -19.04 -38.33
C LEU A 9 12.30 -19.62 -37.59
N LEU A 10 12.00 -20.90 -37.82
CA LEU A 10 10.92 -21.60 -37.14
C LEU A 10 11.16 -21.68 -35.63
N GLU A 11 12.38 -21.98 -35.23
CA GLU A 11 12.74 -22.08 -33.82
C GLU A 11 12.59 -20.75 -33.10
N LEU A 12 13.05 -19.67 -33.71
CA LEU A 12 12.88 -18.33 -33.19
C LEU A 12 11.40 -17.94 -33.09
N LEU A 13 10.64 -18.28 -34.11
CA LEU A 13 9.21 -18.01 -34.14
C LEU A 13 8.49 -18.74 -33.00
N CYS A 14 8.85 -20.01 -32.77
CA CYS A 14 8.27 -20.78 -31.66
C CYS A 14 8.57 -20.13 -30.31
N CYS A 15 9.79 -19.64 -30.11
CA CYS A 15 10.16 -18.96 -28.87
C CYS A 15 9.33 -17.70 -28.65
N ILE A 16 9.13 -16.91 -29.68
CA ILE A 16 8.33 -15.67 -29.60
C ILE A 16 6.88 -16.02 -29.25
N VAL A 17 6.31 -17.04 -29.86
CA VAL A 17 4.94 -17.45 -29.60
C VAL A 17 4.76 -17.92 -28.17
N ILE A 18 5.69 -18.71 -27.64
CA ILE A 18 5.63 -19.21 -26.27
C ILE A 18 5.70 -18.04 -25.27
N VAL A 19 6.61 -17.10 -25.49
CA VAL A 19 6.75 -15.93 -24.63
C VAL A 19 5.50 -15.06 -24.67
N SER A 20 4.91 -14.88 -25.86
CA SER A 20 3.68 -14.11 -26.03
C SER A 20 2.52 -14.72 -25.25
N VAL A 21 2.36 -16.04 -25.30
CA VAL A 21 1.30 -16.72 -24.56
C VAL A 21 1.50 -16.55 -23.05
N MET A 22 2.73 -16.70 -22.58
CA MET A 22 3.06 -16.53 -21.17
C MET A 22 2.74 -15.11 -20.69
N LEU A 23 3.04 -14.10 -21.50
CA LEU A 23 2.75 -12.71 -21.17
C LEU A 23 1.24 -12.46 -21.07
N ILE A 24 0.47 -13.03 -21.95
CA ILE A 24 -1.00 -12.87 -21.92
C ILE A 24 -1.58 -13.44 -20.64
N ILE A 25 -1.07 -14.57 -20.17
CA ILE A 25 -1.53 -15.19 -18.93
C ILE A 25 -1.03 -14.41 -17.71
N ALA A 26 0.19 -13.89 -17.77
CA ALA A 26 0.82 -13.21 -16.64
C ALA A 26 0.20 -11.84 -16.34
N ILE A 27 -0.20 -11.09 -17.35
CA ILE A 27 -0.70 -9.73 -17.19
C ILE A 27 -1.91 -9.65 -16.25
N PRO A 28 -2.98 -10.44 -16.41
CA PRO A 28 -4.11 -10.40 -15.47
C PRO A 28 -3.70 -10.75 -14.04
N SER A 29 -2.82 -11.74 -13.88
CA SER A 29 -2.31 -12.14 -12.56
C SER A 29 -1.53 -11.02 -11.90
N MET A 30 -0.74 -10.29 -12.69
CA MET A 30 0.03 -9.14 -12.18
C MET A 30 -0.89 -8.03 -11.67
N LYS A 31 -2.01 -7.80 -12.33
CA LYS A 31 -2.97 -6.78 -11.91
C LYS A 31 -3.49 -7.07 -10.50
N VAL A 32 -3.89 -8.31 -10.25
CA VAL A 32 -4.39 -8.72 -8.93
C VAL A 32 -3.28 -8.58 -7.88
N VAL A 33 -2.06 -9.01 -8.20
CA VAL A 33 -0.92 -8.91 -7.29
C VAL A 33 -0.59 -7.45 -6.97
N VAL A 34 -0.61 -6.58 -7.97
CA VAL A 34 -0.33 -5.15 -7.78
C VAL A 34 -1.40 -4.51 -6.90
N ASP A 35 -2.67 -4.81 -7.14
CA ASP A 35 -3.75 -4.27 -6.31
C ASP A 35 -3.64 -4.74 -4.87
N ASN A 36 -3.37 -6.02 -4.64
CA ASN A 36 -3.16 -6.56 -3.30
C ASN A 36 -1.93 -5.94 -2.63
N SER A 37 -0.87 -5.75 -3.38
CA SER A 37 0.35 -5.13 -2.88
C SER A 37 0.10 -3.67 -2.46
N ARG A 38 -0.66 -2.93 -3.23
CA ARG A 38 -1.03 -1.55 -2.89
C ARG A 38 -1.90 -1.49 -1.65
N LEU A 39 -2.88 -2.37 -1.53
CA LEU A 39 -3.71 -2.45 -0.33
C LEU A 39 -2.87 -2.79 0.91
N ASN A 40 -1.95 -3.74 0.78
CA ASN A 40 -1.07 -4.12 1.88
C ASN A 40 -0.12 -2.98 2.26
N SER A 41 0.40 -2.24 1.28
CA SER A 41 1.25 -1.08 1.53
C SER A 41 0.48 0.03 2.25
N MET A 42 -0.73 0.30 1.82
CA MET A 42 -1.58 1.29 2.46
C MET A 42 -1.94 0.87 3.89
N LYS A 43 -2.26 -0.41 4.08
CA LYS A 43 -2.54 -0.96 5.40
C LYS A 43 -1.33 -0.83 6.32
N SER A 44 -0.14 -1.14 5.82
CA SER A 44 1.10 -1.01 6.60
C SER A 44 1.37 0.44 6.98
N SER A 45 1.15 1.38 6.07
CA SER A 45 1.29 2.80 6.34
C SER A 45 0.30 3.27 7.40
N ALA A 46 -0.95 2.80 7.31
CA ALA A 46 -1.98 3.14 8.28
C ALA A 46 -1.63 2.59 9.68
N ILE A 47 -1.13 1.36 9.75
CA ILE A 47 -0.69 0.77 11.02
C ILE A 47 0.47 1.55 11.61
N LEU A 48 1.41 1.98 10.78
CA LEU A 48 2.54 2.78 11.24
C LEU A 48 2.08 4.12 11.82
N VAL A 49 1.15 4.79 11.15
CA VAL A 49 0.59 6.04 11.63
C VAL A 49 -0.15 5.82 12.95
N LEU A 50 -0.93 4.75 13.06
CA LEU A 50 -1.64 4.42 14.29
C LEU A 50 -0.69 4.15 15.44
N ASP A 51 0.38 3.41 15.19
CA ASP A 51 1.38 3.09 16.20
C ASP A 51 2.08 4.36 16.71
N LEU A 52 2.48 5.23 15.78
CA LEU A 52 3.10 6.50 16.13
C LEU A 52 2.13 7.43 16.86
N ALA A 53 0.86 7.44 16.46
CA ALA A 53 -0.17 8.24 17.09
C ALA A 53 -0.43 7.78 18.53
N GLU A 54 -0.48 6.47 18.75
CA GLU A 54 -0.65 5.92 20.09
C GLU A 54 0.53 6.27 21.00
N LYS A 55 1.76 6.21 20.45
CA LYS A 55 2.95 6.59 21.20
C LYS A 55 2.93 8.07 21.58
N LYS A 56 2.58 8.93 20.65
CA LYS A 56 2.47 10.37 20.93
C LYS A 56 1.35 10.69 21.93
N TYR A 57 0.24 9.98 21.83
CA TYR A 57 -0.86 10.13 22.75
C TYR A 57 -0.46 9.73 24.18
N THR A 58 0.22 8.59 24.32
CA THR A 58 0.74 8.14 25.61
C THR A 58 1.75 9.15 26.16
N GLU A 59 2.64 9.66 25.32
CA GLU A 59 3.61 10.66 25.71
C GLU A 59 2.91 11.94 26.19
N SER A 60 1.88 12.39 25.48
CA SER A 60 1.15 13.59 25.86
C SER A 60 0.42 13.42 27.22
N ILE A 61 -0.10 12.23 27.51
CA ILE A 61 -0.71 11.94 28.79
C ILE A 61 0.35 11.97 29.91
N LEU A 62 1.49 11.34 29.69
CA LEU A 62 2.58 11.27 30.66
C LEU A 62 3.17 12.64 30.96
N LEU A 63 3.26 13.51 29.96
CA LEU A 63 3.82 14.83 30.09
C LEU A 63 2.78 15.90 30.43
N ASP A 64 1.51 15.50 30.53
CA ASP A 64 0.39 16.39 30.79
C ASP A 64 0.28 17.53 29.77
N GLU A 65 0.61 17.24 28.53
CA GLU A 65 0.54 18.17 27.40
C GLU A 65 -0.71 17.92 26.56
N ASN A 66 -1.46 18.97 26.29
CA ASN A 66 -2.58 18.91 25.36
C ASN A 66 -2.06 19.12 23.94
N LYS A 67 -1.59 18.05 23.30
CA LYS A 67 -1.16 18.11 21.91
C LYS A 67 -2.28 17.60 21.01
N ASN A 68 -2.58 18.37 19.98
CA ASN A 68 -3.46 17.94 18.90
C ASN A 68 -2.68 16.95 18.05
N ILE A 69 -3.04 15.68 18.13
CA ILE A 69 -2.38 14.63 17.37
C ILE A 69 -3.13 14.46 16.05
N THR A 70 -2.45 14.83 14.96
CA THR A 70 -2.99 14.69 13.61
C THR A 70 -2.11 13.77 12.80
N CYS A 71 -2.60 13.32 11.66
CA CYS A 71 -1.78 12.51 10.74
C CYS A 71 -0.52 13.25 10.33
N GLU A 72 -0.62 14.55 10.09
CA GLU A 72 0.52 15.35 9.67
C GLU A 72 1.57 15.51 10.78
N SER A 73 1.15 15.56 12.03
CA SER A 73 2.08 15.66 13.16
C SER A 73 2.81 14.36 13.41
N VAL A 74 2.23 13.23 13.00
CA VAL A 74 2.78 11.90 13.22
C VAL A 74 3.68 11.48 12.06
N SER A 75 3.29 11.82 10.82
CA SER A 75 3.95 11.31 9.63
C SER A 75 3.76 12.27 8.46
N ASN A 76 4.77 12.36 7.62
CA ASN A 76 4.70 13.12 6.37
C ASN A 76 4.09 12.31 5.21
N LEU A 77 3.47 11.17 5.50
CA LEU A 77 2.91 10.29 4.49
C LEU A 77 1.75 10.90 3.71
N VAL A 78 1.09 11.91 4.26
CA VAL A 78 -0.16 12.44 3.71
C VAL A 78 0.04 13.31 2.48
N LYS A 79 1.27 13.74 2.18
CA LYS A 79 1.48 14.80 1.18
C LYS A 79 1.45 14.34 -0.27
N THR A 80 1.70 13.09 -0.56
CA THR A 80 1.88 12.65 -1.95
C THR A 80 0.90 11.59 -2.40
N ASP A 81 0.58 10.62 -1.54
CA ASP A 81 -0.22 9.46 -1.91
C ASP A 81 -1.61 9.43 -1.28
N TYR A 82 -1.94 10.41 -0.45
CA TYR A 82 -3.20 10.41 0.29
C TYR A 82 -3.92 11.73 0.16
N LYS A 83 -5.21 11.64 -0.09
CA LYS A 83 -6.09 12.81 -0.21
C LYS A 83 -6.44 13.40 1.14
N SER A 84 -6.73 12.53 2.09
CA SER A 84 -7.06 12.96 3.44
C SER A 84 -6.69 11.86 4.44
N CYS A 85 -6.40 12.31 5.66
CA CYS A 85 -6.14 11.42 6.78
C CYS A 85 -6.70 12.06 8.03
N SER A 86 -7.53 11.32 8.76
CA SER A 86 -8.06 11.80 10.03
C SER A 86 -7.78 10.78 11.12
N LEU A 87 -7.41 11.29 12.29
CA LEU A 87 -7.17 10.49 13.49
C LEU A 87 -8.16 10.87 14.56
N SER A 88 -8.67 9.86 15.24
CA SER A 88 -9.50 10.05 16.42
C SER A 88 -9.08 9.06 17.50
N PHE A 89 -9.34 9.41 18.73
CA PHE A 89 -9.02 8.54 19.88
C PHE A 89 -10.28 8.24 20.64
N ASP A 90 -10.50 6.96 20.89
CA ASP A 90 -11.62 6.47 21.66
C ASP A 90 -11.09 5.47 22.67
N ASN A 91 -11.32 5.71 23.97
CA ASN A 91 -10.82 4.86 25.05
C ASN A 91 -9.32 4.58 24.95
N ASN A 92 -8.52 5.59 24.62
CA ASN A 92 -7.07 5.50 24.44
C ASN A 92 -6.64 4.66 23.23
N ILE A 93 -7.56 4.35 22.33
CA ILE A 93 -7.29 3.61 21.12
C ILE A 93 -7.38 4.57 19.93
N ALA A 94 -6.32 4.63 19.14
CA ALA A 94 -6.29 5.46 17.94
C ALA A 94 -7.08 4.81 16.83
N LYS A 95 -7.91 5.60 16.17
CA LYS A 95 -8.69 5.19 15.00
C LYS A 95 -8.32 6.09 13.84
N ILE A 96 -8.08 5.51 12.68
CA ILE A 96 -7.67 6.24 11.49
C ILE A 96 -8.72 6.12 10.38
N SER A 97 -8.86 7.20 9.62
CA SER A 97 -9.59 7.17 8.35
C SER A 97 -8.66 7.77 7.30
N LEU A 98 -8.21 6.95 6.39
CA LEU A 98 -7.21 7.28 5.40
C LEU A 98 -7.80 7.10 4.00
N ILE A 99 -7.81 8.18 3.22
CA ILE A 99 -8.29 8.15 1.84
C ILE A 99 -7.10 8.36 0.91
N GLY A 100 -6.92 7.40 -0.01
CA GLY A 100 -5.81 7.43 -0.94
C GLY A 100 -6.00 8.38 -2.09
N ASP A 101 -4.88 8.79 -2.69
CA ASP A 101 -4.84 9.59 -3.90
C ASP A 101 -3.56 9.23 -4.66
N GLY A 102 -3.44 9.67 -5.90
CA GLY A 102 -2.29 9.32 -6.70
C GLY A 102 -2.15 7.82 -6.88
N ARG A 103 -1.08 7.25 -6.34
CA ARG A 103 -0.79 5.82 -6.43
C ARG A 103 -1.86 4.96 -5.74
N PHE A 104 -2.51 5.49 -4.71
CA PHE A 104 -3.56 4.81 -3.96
C PHE A 104 -4.95 5.39 -4.23
N LYS A 105 -5.14 5.94 -5.42
CA LYS A 105 -6.43 6.48 -5.81
C LYS A 105 -7.52 5.40 -5.70
N ASP A 106 -8.68 5.76 -5.14
CA ASP A 106 -9.83 4.89 -4.91
C ASP A 106 -9.63 3.87 -3.78
N TYR A 107 -8.49 3.92 -3.09
CA TYR A 107 -8.24 3.08 -1.91
C TYR A 107 -8.55 3.85 -0.64
N LYS A 108 -9.05 3.16 0.37
CA LYS A 108 -9.26 3.76 1.69
C LYS A 108 -9.06 2.73 2.78
N CYS A 109 -8.54 3.18 3.91
CA CYS A 109 -8.36 2.36 5.10
C CYS A 109 -9.04 3.04 6.28
N GLU A 110 -9.75 2.26 7.08
CA GLU A 110 -10.40 2.74 8.29
C GLU A 110 -10.26 1.71 9.40
N GLY A 111 -10.14 2.17 10.60
CA GLY A 111 -10.19 1.32 11.78
C GLY A 111 -9.08 1.59 12.77
N THR A 112 -8.88 0.62 13.65
CA THR A 112 -7.84 0.64 14.67
C THR A 112 -6.71 -0.30 14.28
N LYS A 113 -5.63 -0.27 15.05
CA LYS A 113 -4.47 -1.12 14.82
C LYS A 113 -4.83 -2.61 14.76
N ASN A 114 -5.78 -3.05 15.57
CA ASN A 114 -6.19 -4.47 15.64
C ASN A 114 -7.36 -4.79 14.70
N SER A 115 -8.03 -3.79 14.17
CA SER A 115 -9.23 -3.97 13.38
C SER A 115 -9.25 -2.95 12.23
N LEU A 116 -8.26 -3.05 11.37
CA LEU A 116 -8.10 -2.16 10.23
C LEU A 116 -8.67 -2.80 8.98
N SER A 117 -9.51 -2.06 8.27
CA SER A 117 -10.12 -2.50 7.03
C SER A 117 -9.71 -1.56 5.90
N CYS A 118 -9.07 -2.11 4.89
CA CYS A 118 -8.69 -1.37 3.69
C CYS A 118 -9.43 -1.93 2.49
N THR A 119 -10.02 -1.04 1.69
CA THR A 119 -10.80 -1.41 0.51
C THR A 119 -10.47 -0.48 -0.66
N LYS A 120 -10.85 -0.91 -1.83
CA LYS A 120 -10.74 -0.12 -3.04
C LYS A 120 -12.09 0.46 -3.44
#